data_81e30fb1b61920666fc624ba29f5ddbc
#
_entry.id   81e30fb1b61920666fc624ba29f5ddbc
#
_cell.length_a   1.000
_cell.length_b   1.000
_cell.length_c   1.000
_cell.angle_alpha   90.00
_cell.angle_beta   90.00
_cell.angle_gamma   90.00
#
_symmetry.space_group_name_H-M   'P 1'
#
loop_
_entity.id
_entity.type
_entity.pdbx_description
1 polymer ?
#
loop_
_entity_poly.entity_id
_entity_poly.type
_entity_poly.pdbx_seq_one_letter_code
_entity_poly.pdbx_strand_id
1 'polypeptide(L)'
;MLWLLRHAEAADGGPDDERPLTERGIRQAEAAGRALQTVGANMDVCFSSPKLRALQTAQLACAPLGVEVIVDRRLAGEPFDLKELTAGQGDVLLVGHDPSFSLLLHDLTGAQARMKKGGLAGISKGELLVLLRPTELSAIAGQRVA
;
A
#
# COMPACT_ATOMS: atom_id res chain seq x y z
N MET A 1 -7.76 -7.46 9.78
CA MET A 1 -7.04 -6.19 9.53
C MET A 1 -6.93 -5.92 8.05
N LEU A 2 -7.27 -4.73 7.63
CA LEU A 2 -7.08 -4.25 6.26
C LEU A 2 -5.94 -3.23 6.26
N TRP A 3 -4.95 -3.46 5.39
CA TRP A 3 -3.84 -2.53 5.20
C TRP A 3 -3.94 -1.93 3.81
N LEU A 4 -3.76 -0.62 3.71
CA LEU A 4 -3.70 0.12 2.45
C LEU A 4 -2.31 0.72 2.30
N LEU A 5 -1.64 0.41 1.22
CA LEU A 5 -0.33 0.99 0.88
C LEU A 5 -0.46 1.69 -0.46
N ARG A 6 -0.35 3.01 -0.46
CA ARG A 6 -0.31 3.78 -1.71
C ARG A 6 1.05 3.54 -2.37
N HIS A 7 1.05 3.37 -3.70
CA HIS A 7 2.31 3.18 -4.42
C HIS A 7 3.36 4.23 -4.05
N ALA A 8 4.62 3.84 -4.05
CA ALA A 8 5.75 4.71 -3.74
C ALA A 8 6.05 5.69 -4.89
N GLU A 9 7.02 6.55 -4.70
CA GLU A 9 7.41 7.56 -5.69
C GLU A 9 7.79 6.93 -7.01
N ALA A 10 7.18 7.43 -8.09
CA ALA A 10 7.39 6.92 -9.45
C ALA A 10 8.05 7.97 -10.34
N ALA A 11 8.80 7.50 -11.32
CA ALA A 11 9.43 8.36 -12.33
C ALA A 11 8.37 8.99 -13.23
N ASP A 12 8.64 10.19 -13.70
CA ASP A 12 7.81 10.87 -14.68
C ASP A 12 8.15 10.39 -16.11
N GLY A 13 7.22 10.66 -17.03
CA GLY A 13 7.42 10.39 -18.45
C GLY A 13 7.01 9.00 -18.89
N GLY A 14 6.86 8.82 -20.19
CA GLY A 14 6.39 7.59 -20.79
C GLY A 14 4.90 7.33 -20.54
N PRO A 15 4.38 6.16 -20.95
CA PRO A 15 3.00 5.79 -20.66
C PRO A 15 2.74 5.69 -19.17
N ASP A 16 1.62 6.23 -18.69
CA ASP A 16 1.32 6.33 -17.27
C ASP A 16 1.41 4.97 -16.55
N ASP A 17 0.84 3.94 -17.15
CA ASP A 17 0.78 2.61 -16.52
C ASP A 17 2.14 1.91 -16.45
N GLU A 18 3.14 2.41 -17.17
CA GLU A 18 4.48 1.83 -17.27
C GLU A 18 5.54 2.63 -16.50
N ARG A 19 5.14 3.67 -15.77
CA ARG A 19 6.08 4.46 -14.98
C ARG A 19 6.63 3.63 -13.81
N PRO A 20 7.98 3.40 -13.77
CA PRO A 20 8.58 2.62 -12.68
C PRO A 20 8.80 3.47 -11.45
N LEU A 21 9.12 2.84 -10.33
CA LEU A 21 9.57 3.54 -9.13
C LEU A 21 10.91 4.23 -9.39
N THR A 22 11.09 5.38 -8.75
CA THR A 22 12.41 6.00 -8.61
C THR A 22 13.24 5.22 -7.59
N GLU A 23 14.54 5.53 -7.48
CA GLU A 23 15.39 4.95 -6.42
C GLU A 23 14.83 5.26 -5.03
N ARG A 24 14.32 6.47 -4.82
CA ARG A 24 13.66 6.86 -3.57
C ARG A 24 12.39 6.05 -3.35
N GLY A 25 11.61 5.83 -4.40
CA GLY A 25 10.40 5.00 -4.35
C GLY A 25 10.70 3.55 -3.98
N ILE A 26 11.77 2.99 -4.50
CA ILE A 26 12.23 1.64 -4.14
C ILE A 26 12.52 1.58 -2.64
N ARG A 27 13.26 2.55 -2.11
CA ARG A 27 13.55 2.61 -0.66
C ARG A 27 12.30 2.78 0.17
N GLN A 28 11.32 3.58 -0.29
CA GLN A 28 10.04 3.74 0.39
C GLN A 28 9.27 2.42 0.47
N ALA A 29 9.22 1.68 -0.63
CA ALA A 29 8.52 0.39 -0.69
C ALA A 29 9.19 -0.66 0.22
N GLU A 30 10.52 -0.73 0.18
CA GLU A 30 11.29 -1.60 1.06
C GLU A 30 11.07 -1.25 2.53
N ALA A 31 11.07 0.04 2.86
CA ALA A 31 10.81 0.51 4.22
C ALA A 31 9.42 0.12 4.71
N ALA A 32 8.40 0.22 3.86
CA ALA A 32 7.05 -0.20 4.20
C ALA A 32 7.00 -1.69 4.58
N GLY A 33 7.63 -2.55 3.80
CA GLY A 33 7.69 -3.98 4.09
C GLY A 33 8.40 -4.30 5.39
N ARG A 34 9.54 -3.68 5.64
CA ARG A 34 10.30 -3.87 6.87
C ARG A 34 9.59 -3.31 8.10
N ALA A 35 8.90 -2.18 7.95
CA ALA A 35 8.11 -1.60 9.02
C ALA A 35 6.97 -2.55 9.41
N LEU A 36 6.26 -3.09 8.43
CA LEU A 36 5.21 -4.08 8.68
C LEU A 36 5.75 -5.32 9.40
N GLN A 37 6.92 -5.80 8.99
CA GLN A 37 7.59 -6.91 9.65
C GLN A 37 7.96 -6.57 11.09
N THR A 38 8.51 -5.39 11.32
CA THR A 38 8.96 -4.93 12.64
C THR A 38 7.80 -4.81 13.63
N VAL A 39 6.65 -4.30 13.19
CA VAL A 39 5.47 -4.19 14.06
C VAL A 39 4.70 -5.51 14.18
N GLY A 40 5.17 -6.57 13.55
CA GLY A 40 4.55 -7.89 13.64
C GLY A 40 3.21 -8.00 12.92
N ALA A 41 3.00 -7.22 11.86
CA ALA A 41 1.76 -7.28 11.09
C ALA A 41 1.63 -8.64 10.39
N ASN A 42 0.46 -9.25 10.52
CA ASN A 42 0.12 -10.47 9.79
C ASN A 42 -0.62 -10.13 8.51
N MET A 43 -0.26 -10.81 7.44
CA MET A 43 -0.94 -10.66 6.15
C MET A 43 -1.08 -12.02 5.49
N ASP A 44 -2.29 -12.31 5.06
CA ASP A 44 -2.58 -13.58 4.37
C ASP A 44 -2.37 -13.43 2.86
N VAL A 45 -2.62 -12.24 2.32
CA VAL A 45 -2.53 -11.98 0.89
C VAL A 45 -2.30 -10.49 0.63
N CYS A 46 -1.68 -10.20 -0.51
CA CYS A 46 -1.57 -8.84 -1.05
C CYS A 46 -2.21 -8.78 -2.43
N PHE A 47 -3.14 -7.86 -2.61
CA PHE A 47 -3.68 -7.52 -3.93
C PHE A 47 -3.07 -6.20 -4.41
N SER A 48 -2.62 -6.18 -5.65
CA SER A 48 -1.96 -5.00 -6.22
C SER A 48 -2.61 -4.54 -7.52
N SER A 49 -2.65 -3.23 -7.68
CA SER A 49 -2.92 -2.63 -9.00
C SER A 49 -1.96 -3.17 -10.05
N PRO A 50 -2.41 -3.32 -11.31
CA PRO A 50 -1.54 -3.75 -12.40
C PRO A 50 -0.56 -2.66 -12.87
N LYS A 51 -0.74 -1.40 -12.48
CA LYS A 51 0.19 -0.33 -12.87
C LYS A 51 1.56 -0.59 -12.28
N LEU A 52 2.62 -0.41 -13.09
CA LEU A 52 3.98 -0.83 -12.73
C LEU A 52 4.44 -0.26 -11.38
N ARG A 53 4.21 1.02 -11.12
CA ARG A 53 4.60 1.65 -9.85
C ARG A 53 3.96 0.99 -8.62
N ALA A 54 2.73 0.53 -8.74
CA ALA A 54 2.05 -0.17 -7.66
C ALA A 54 2.54 -1.62 -7.54
N LEU A 55 2.70 -2.31 -8.65
CA LEU A 55 3.18 -3.69 -8.64
C LEU A 55 4.60 -3.78 -8.08
N GLN A 56 5.50 -2.88 -8.46
CA GLN A 56 6.85 -2.83 -7.90
C GLN A 56 6.81 -2.54 -6.40
N THR A 57 5.96 -1.61 -5.96
CA THR A 57 5.76 -1.34 -4.53
C THR A 57 5.32 -2.60 -3.78
N ALA A 58 4.33 -3.30 -4.32
CA ALA A 58 3.80 -4.52 -3.70
C ALA A 58 4.88 -5.61 -3.60
N GLN A 59 5.62 -5.85 -4.66
CA GLN A 59 6.67 -6.86 -4.70
C GLN A 59 7.78 -6.56 -3.68
N LEU A 60 8.21 -5.31 -3.60
CA LEU A 60 9.27 -4.91 -2.65
C LEU A 60 8.77 -4.96 -1.19
N ALA A 61 7.56 -4.51 -0.94
CA ALA A 61 6.99 -4.53 0.41
C ALA A 61 6.70 -5.96 0.89
N CYS A 62 6.24 -6.84 0.02
CA CYS A 62 5.88 -8.20 0.38
C CYS A 62 7.08 -9.16 0.48
N ALA A 63 8.21 -8.83 -0.12
CA ALA A 63 9.41 -9.70 -0.09
C ALA A 63 9.82 -10.09 1.34
N PRO A 64 10.00 -9.15 2.30
CA PRO A 64 10.36 -9.53 3.66
C PRO A 64 9.23 -10.23 4.43
N LEU A 65 7.99 -10.10 3.96
CA LEU A 65 6.82 -10.68 4.64
C LEU A 65 6.50 -12.09 4.18
N GLY A 66 7.07 -12.54 3.06
CA GLY A 66 6.75 -13.84 2.48
C GLY A 66 5.31 -13.95 1.99
N VAL A 67 4.70 -12.84 1.61
CA VAL A 67 3.30 -12.78 1.17
C VAL A 67 3.22 -12.77 -0.35
N GLU A 68 2.30 -13.56 -0.90
CA GLU A 68 2.03 -13.60 -2.33
C GLU A 68 1.36 -12.31 -2.80
N VAL A 69 1.80 -11.78 -3.94
CA VAL A 69 1.19 -10.63 -4.60
C VAL A 69 0.30 -11.12 -5.73
N ILE A 70 -0.98 -10.76 -5.67
CA ILE A 70 -1.97 -11.07 -6.70
C ILE A 70 -2.38 -9.77 -7.37
N VAL A 71 -2.20 -9.68 -8.69
CA VAL A 71 -2.61 -8.50 -9.46
C VAL A 71 -4.12 -8.50 -9.64
N ASP A 72 -4.74 -7.36 -9.35
CA ASP A 72 -6.18 -7.19 -9.50
C ASP A 72 -6.51 -5.87 -10.17
N ARG A 73 -7.18 -5.91 -11.32
CA ARG A 73 -7.52 -4.72 -12.12
C ARG A 73 -8.44 -3.75 -11.41
N ARG A 74 -9.21 -4.21 -10.44
CA ARG A 74 -10.11 -3.35 -9.65
C ARG A 74 -9.35 -2.27 -8.89
N LEU A 75 -8.05 -2.48 -8.64
CA LEU A 75 -7.18 -1.54 -7.93
C LEU A 75 -6.48 -0.52 -8.83
N ALA A 76 -6.84 -0.42 -10.10
CA ALA A 76 -6.14 0.42 -11.08
C ALA A 76 -6.42 1.94 -10.95
N GLY A 77 -7.11 2.37 -9.89
CA GLY A 77 -7.35 3.79 -9.62
C GLY A 77 -8.83 4.19 -9.61
N GLU A 78 -9.71 3.33 -10.12
CA GLU A 78 -11.15 3.54 -10.07
C GLU A 78 -11.73 3.08 -8.74
N PRO A 79 -12.93 3.55 -8.35
CA PRO A 79 -13.64 3.01 -7.19
C PRO A 79 -13.91 1.51 -7.36
N PHE A 80 -13.82 0.77 -6.27
CA PHE A 80 -14.03 -0.69 -6.29
C PHE A 80 -14.82 -1.13 -5.06
N ASP A 81 -15.44 -2.31 -5.16
CA ASP A 81 -16.16 -2.93 -4.05
C ASP A 81 -15.17 -3.73 -3.18
N LEU A 82 -14.86 -3.18 -2.01
CA LEU A 82 -13.90 -3.78 -1.08
C LEU A 82 -14.36 -5.17 -0.62
N LYS A 83 -15.65 -5.32 -0.29
CA LYS A 83 -16.17 -6.60 0.21
C LYS A 83 -16.02 -7.71 -0.83
N GLU A 84 -16.29 -7.37 -2.09
CA GLU A 84 -16.14 -8.32 -3.20
C GLU A 84 -14.67 -8.67 -3.41
N LEU A 85 -13.79 -7.67 -3.42
CA LEU A 85 -12.35 -7.87 -3.62
C LEU A 85 -11.74 -8.76 -2.54
N THR A 86 -12.13 -8.56 -1.28
CA THR A 86 -11.53 -9.23 -0.12
C THR A 86 -12.35 -10.40 0.43
N ALA A 87 -13.38 -10.82 -0.29
CA ALA A 87 -14.25 -11.91 0.14
C ALA A 87 -13.46 -13.19 0.43
N GLY A 88 -13.70 -13.80 1.60
CA GLY A 88 -13.04 -15.03 2.02
C GLY A 88 -11.59 -14.84 2.48
N GLN A 89 -11.09 -13.64 2.53
CA GLN A 89 -9.71 -13.36 2.97
C GLN A 89 -9.68 -12.93 4.44
N GLY A 90 -8.57 -13.21 5.12
CA GLY A 90 -8.31 -12.74 6.47
C GLY A 90 -7.66 -11.35 6.48
N ASP A 91 -6.40 -11.28 6.88
CA ASP A 91 -5.63 -10.04 6.86
C ASP A 91 -5.13 -9.76 5.44
N VAL A 92 -5.42 -8.56 4.92
CA VAL A 92 -5.17 -8.21 3.53
C VAL A 92 -4.38 -6.93 3.43
N LEU A 93 -3.38 -6.92 2.53
CA LEU A 93 -2.70 -5.71 2.08
C LEU A 93 -3.18 -5.38 0.68
N LEU A 94 -3.65 -4.15 0.49
CA LEU A 94 -3.98 -3.61 -0.83
C LEU A 94 -2.92 -2.57 -1.21
N VAL A 95 -2.39 -2.68 -2.42
CA VAL A 95 -1.44 -1.70 -2.98
C VAL A 95 -2.07 -1.05 -4.20
N GLY A 96 -2.18 0.25 -4.16
CA GLY A 96 -2.89 0.98 -5.21
C GLY A 96 -2.68 2.48 -5.16
N HIS A 97 -3.73 3.23 -5.45
CA HIS A 97 -3.67 4.63 -5.83
C HIS A 97 -4.57 5.54 -5.01
N ASP A 98 -4.23 6.83 -5.00
CA ASP A 98 -5.13 7.90 -4.60
C ASP A 98 -5.75 8.54 -5.86
N PRO A 99 -6.94 9.11 -5.75
CA PRO A 99 -7.71 9.35 -4.51
C PRO A 99 -8.53 8.17 -3.98
N SER A 100 -8.55 7.03 -4.68
CA SER A 100 -9.44 5.92 -4.30
C SER A 100 -9.14 5.39 -2.88
N PHE A 101 -7.89 5.32 -2.47
CA PHE A 101 -7.55 4.85 -1.12
C PHE A 101 -7.92 5.83 -0.01
N SER A 102 -7.69 7.12 -0.20
CA SER A 102 -8.10 8.13 0.78
C SER A 102 -9.62 8.20 0.90
N LEU A 103 -10.35 8.04 -0.21
CA LEU A 103 -11.82 7.97 -0.19
C LEU A 103 -12.32 6.69 0.50
N LEU A 104 -11.70 5.56 0.22
CA LEU A 104 -12.03 4.29 0.88
C LEU A 104 -11.83 4.37 2.39
N LEU A 105 -10.71 4.96 2.81
CA LEU A 105 -10.40 5.16 4.22
C LEU A 105 -11.47 6.01 4.90
N HIS A 106 -11.91 7.08 4.25
CA HIS A 106 -13.00 7.93 4.75
C HIS A 106 -14.32 7.15 4.84
N ASP A 107 -14.65 6.40 3.79
CA ASP A 107 -15.90 5.63 3.76
C ASP A 107 -15.95 4.56 4.85
N LEU A 108 -14.82 3.94 5.17
CA LEU A 108 -14.75 2.88 6.16
C LEU A 108 -14.70 3.39 7.60
N THR A 109 -14.06 4.53 7.84
CA THR A 109 -13.71 4.99 9.19
C THR A 109 -14.25 6.37 9.55
N GLY A 110 -14.68 7.16 8.57
CA GLY A 110 -15.04 8.56 8.76
C GLY A 110 -13.83 9.51 8.86
N ALA A 111 -12.61 8.98 8.83
CA ALA A 111 -11.41 9.82 8.95
C ALA A 111 -11.17 10.64 7.68
N GLN A 112 -10.78 11.89 7.86
CA GLN A 112 -10.30 12.73 6.76
C GLN A 112 -8.77 12.68 6.74
N ALA A 113 -8.22 11.86 5.84
CA ALA A 113 -6.79 11.70 5.70
C ALA A 113 -6.43 11.59 4.22
N ARG A 114 -5.28 12.15 3.87
CA ARG A 114 -4.71 11.98 2.54
C ARG A 114 -3.49 11.09 2.66
N MET A 115 -3.52 9.96 1.99
CA MET A 115 -2.38 9.04 1.96
C MET A 115 -1.28 9.61 1.07
N LYS A 116 -0.07 9.69 1.58
CA LYS A 116 1.10 10.09 0.80
C LYS A 116 1.57 8.92 -0.07
N LYS A 117 2.28 9.20 -1.15
CA LYS A 117 2.95 8.15 -1.94
C LYS A 117 3.87 7.36 -1.03
N GLY A 118 3.74 6.04 -1.03
CA GLY A 118 4.46 5.18 -0.11
C GLY A 118 3.91 5.15 1.31
N GLY A 119 2.80 5.83 1.57
CA GLY A 119 2.15 5.85 2.88
C GLY A 119 1.29 4.61 3.14
N LEU A 120 1.08 4.31 4.41
CA LEU A 120 0.39 3.11 4.89
C LEU A 120 -0.74 3.46 5.84
N ALA A 121 -1.88 2.80 5.67
CA ALA A 121 -2.99 2.86 6.62
C ALA A 121 -3.37 1.45 7.06
N GLY A 122 -3.73 1.31 8.33
CA GLY A 122 -4.25 0.06 8.89
C GLY A 122 -5.62 0.29 9.51
N ILE A 123 -6.58 -0.56 9.12
CA ILE A 123 -7.99 -0.41 9.47
C ILE A 123 -8.52 -1.72 10.03
N SER A 124 -9.27 -1.64 11.12
CA SER A 124 -9.97 -2.79 11.67
C SER A 124 -11.29 -2.35 12.29
N LYS A 125 -12.35 -3.09 12.00
CA LYS A 125 -13.69 -2.86 12.58
C LYS A 125 -14.18 -1.42 12.45
N GLY A 126 -13.94 -0.80 11.30
CA GLY A 126 -14.35 0.58 11.03
C GLY A 126 -13.49 1.63 11.70
N GLU A 127 -12.36 1.28 12.28
CA GLU A 127 -11.45 2.21 12.95
C GLU A 127 -10.13 2.31 12.21
N LEU A 128 -9.65 3.55 12.05
CA LEU A 128 -8.30 3.82 11.57
C LEU A 128 -7.33 3.65 12.74
N LEU A 129 -6.54 2.59 12.70
CA LEU A 129 -5.59 2.27 13.77
C LEU A 129 -4.18 2.75 13.48
N VAL A 130 -3.81 2.80 12.19
CA VAL A 130 -2.46 3.15 11.76
C VAL A 130 -2.56 4.09 10.57
N LEU A 131 -1.82 5.18 10.60
CA LEU A 131 -1.62 6.07 9.45
C LEU A 131 -0.18 6.58 9.50
N LEU A 132 0.65 6.11 8.58
CA LEU A 132 2.09 6.40 8.55
C LEU A 132 2.51 6.90 7.19
N ARG A 133 3.37 7.91 7.19
CA ARG A 133 4.03 8.42 5.97
C ARG A 133 5.32 7.63 5.73
N PRO A 134 5.93 7.72 4.53
CA PRO A 134 7.24 7.10 4.32
C PRO A 134 8.29 7.48 5.36
N THR A 135 8.24 8.69 5.90
CA THR A 135 9.17 9.16 6.94
C THR A 135 9.09 8.29 8.20
N GLU A 136 7.87 8.01 8.69
CA GLU A 136 7.67 7.15 9.87
C GLU A 136 7.99 5.70 9.56
N LEU A 137 7.60 5.22 8.37
CA LEU A 137 7.89 3.85 7.95
C LEU A 137 9.39 3.60 7.87
N SER A 138 10.13 4.55 7.32
CA SER A 138 11.58 4.49 7.24
C SER A 138 12.23 4.43 8.63
N ALA A 139 11.73 5.25 9.56
CA ALA A 139 12.23 5.25 10.94
C ALA A 139 11.96 3.91 11.63
N ILE A 140 10.76 3.36 11.51
CA ILE A 140 10.40 2.05 12.08
C ILE A 140 11.27 0.94 11.47
N ALA A 141 11.52 1.00 10.18
CA ALA A 141 12.34 0.03 9.46
C ALA A 141 13.84 0.14 9.78
N GLY A 142 14.26 1.19 10.46
CA GLY A 142 15.68 1.46 10.71
C GLY A 142 16.43 1.92 9.45
N GLN A 143 15.70 2.51 8.48
CA GLN A 143 16.26 3.02 7.22
C GLN A 143 16.12 4.54 7.15
N ARG A 144 16.97 5.15 6.32
CA ARG A 144 16.81 6.54 5.93
C ARG A 144 16.40 6.62 4.47
N VAL A 145 15.32 7.35 4.20
CA VAL A 145 14.90 7.70 2.85
C VAL A 145 15.16 9.18 2.66
N ALA A 146 16.08 9.46 1.77
CA ALA A 146 16.48 10.83 1.47
C ALA A 146 15.35 11.61 0.80
#